data_108c9dba838bab6037021f693f6a0fb5
#
_entry.id   108c9dba838bab6037021f693f6a0fb5
#
_cell.length_a   1.000
_cell.length_b   1.000
_cell.length_c   1.000
_cell.angle_alpha   90.00
_cell.angle_beta   90.00
_cell.angle_gamma   90.00
#
_symmetry.space_group_name_H-M   'P 1'
#
loop_
_entity.id
_entity.type
_entity.pdbx_description
1 polymer ?
#
loop_
_entity_poly.entity_id
_entity_poly.type
_entity_poly.pdbx_seq_one_letter_code
_entity_poly.pdbx_strand_id
1 'polypeptide(L)'
;GRTLADAVNNADVFLGCSAPGVLTADMLKTMADKPIILALANPEPEIRPELAKAVRPDCIIATGRSDYPNQVNNVLCFPYIFRGALDCGATKITESMKLACVREIAALAKQDVSDEVAAAYQGKELTFGPDYLIPTPFDTRLILRIAPAVAQAAEESGVATRPIPAY
;
A
#
# COMPACT_ATOMS: atom_id res chain seq x y z
N GLY A 1 -17.53 -0.13 23.65
CA GLY A 1 -18.14 0.03 22.35
C GLY A 1 -18.69 -1.28 21.83
N ARG A 2 -19.81 -1.21 21.12
CA ARG A 2 -20.48 -2.39 20.54
C ARG A 2 -20.71 -2.25 19.05
N THR A 3 -20.49 -1.06 18.51
CA THR A 3 -20.76 -0.74 17.10
C THR A 3 -19.50 -0.19 16.44
N LEU A 4 -19.51 -0.14 15.09
CA LEU A 4 -18.45 0.52 14.34
C LEU A 4 -18.37 2.01 14.70
N ALA A 5 -19.51 2.67 14.89
CA ALA A 5 -19.56 4.09 15.29
C ALA A 5 -18.84 4.33 16.63
N ASP A 6 -19.00 3.41 17.58
CA ASP A 6 -18.27 3.48 18.88
C ASP A 6 -16.76 3.30 18.70
N ALA A 7 -16.37 2.40 17.79
CA ALA A 7 -14.95 2.06 17.57
C ALA A 7 -14.19 3.19 16.84
N VAL A 8 -14.82 3.87 15.88
CA VAL A 8 -14.18 4.94 15.10
C VAL A 8 -14.15 6.28 15.81
N ASN A 9 -14.94 6.45 16.87
CA ASN A 9 -14.96 7.68 17.64
C ASN A 9 -13.58 7.98 18.23
N ASN A 10 -13.02 9.13 17.86
CA ASN A 10 -11.65 9.56 18.22
C ASN A 10 -10.53 8.59 17.79
N ALA A 11 -10.79 7.74 16.78
CA ALA A 11 -9.76 6.87 16.21
C ALA A 11 -8.91 7.62 15.17
N ASP A 12 -7.62 7.34 15.15
CA ASP A 12 -6.67 7.90 14.19
C ASP A 12 -6.69 7.18 12.84
N VAL A 13 -7.01 5.87 12.86
CA VAL A 13 -6.93 5.00 11.67
C VAL A 13 -8.19 4.13 11.58
N PHE A 14 -8.75 4.07 10.39
CA PHE A 14 -9.72 3.06 9.98
C PHE A 14 -9.08 2.12 8.96
N LEU A 15 -9.09 0.83 9.23
CA LEU A 15 -8.69 -0.22 8.30
C LEU A 15 -9.89 -1.11 8.00
N GLY A 16 -10.43 -1.01 6.79
CA GLY A 16 -11.59 -1.75 6.33
C GLY A 16 -11.24 -2.82 5.32
N CYS A 17 -11.67 -4.06 5.61
CA CYS A 17 -11.64 -5.22 4.70
C CYS A 17 -13.02 -5.89 4.74
N SER A 18 -14.09 -5.11 4.68
CA SER A 18 -15.44 -5.56 5.03
C SER A 18 -16.42 -5.46 3.86
N ALA A 19 -17.32 -4.49 3.89
CA ALA A 19 -18.40 -4.36 2.93
C ALA A 19 -18.60 -2.91 2.48
N PRO A 20 -19.16 -2.70 1.26
CA PRO A 20 -19.43 -1.36 0.76
C PRO A 20 -20.29 -0.52 1.69
N GLY A 21 -19.92 0.75 1.84
CA GLY A 21 -20.77 1.76 2.48
C GLY A 21 -20.97 1.63 3.99
N VAL A 22 -20.22 0.74 4.67
CA VAL A 22 -20.37 0.56 6.13
C VAL A 22 -19.80 1.71 6.95
N LEU A 23 -18.85 2.45 6.40
CA LEU A 23 -18.28 3.64 7.02
C LEU A 23 -19.03 4.88 6.53
N THR A 24 -19.80 5.49 7.39
CA THR A 24 -20.64 6.64 7.03
C THR A 24 -19.90 7.97 7.21
N ALA A 25 -20.41 9.02 6.54
CA ALA A 25 -19.90 10.38 6.70
C ALA A 25 -19.98 10.86 8.17
N ASP A 26 -21.03 10.51 8.89
CA ASP A 26 -21.18 10.89 10.30
C ASP A 26 -20.18 10.17 11.20
N MET A 27 -19.84 8.90 10.92
CA MET A 27 -18.75 8.20 11.61
C MET A 27 -17.40 8.89 11.38
N LEU A 28 -17.10 9.33 10.15
CA LEU A 28 -15.85 10.04 9.84
C LEU A 28 -15.70 11.34 10.62
N LYS A 29 -16.79 12.07 10.83
CA LYS A 29 -16.77 13.31 11.60
C LYS A 29 -16.32 13.11 13.06
N THR A 30 -16.49 11.92 13.61
CA THR A 30 -16.12 11.60 14.98
C THR A 30 -14.67 11.12 15.14
N MET A 31 -13.96 10.84 14.05
CA MET A 31 -12.57 10.41 14.08
C MET A 31 -11.64 11.55 14.55
N ALA A 32 -10.44 11.17 14.98
CA ALA A 32 -9.39 12.12 15.36
C ALA A 32 -8.96 13.03 14.21
N ASP A 33 -8.16 14.06 14.50
CA ASP A 33 -7.65 14.98 13.48
C ASP A 33 -6.74 14.27 12.48
N LYS A 34 -6.87 14.64 11.19
CA LYS A 34 -6.09 14.07 10.08
C LYS A 34 -6.13 12.53 10.03
N PRO A 35 -7.31 11.90 10.02
CA PRO A 35 -7.42 10.46 10.10
C PRO A 35 -6.90 9.79 8.83
N ILE A 36 -6.40 8.58 8.99
CA ILE A 36 -6.01 7.69 7.89
C ILE A 36 -7.14 6.69 7.66
N ILE A 37 -7.66 6.65 6.44
CA ILE A 37 -8.78 5.81 6.05
C ILE A 37 -8.32 4.84 4.96
N LEU A 38 -8.18 3.58 5.32
CA LEU A 38 -7.84 2.49 4.40
C LEU A 38 -9.12 1.69 4.13
N ALA A 39 -9.91 2.13 3.14
CA ALA A 39 -11.18 1.52 2.77
C ALA A 39 -10.96 0.50 1.65
N LEU A 40 -10.61 -0.73 2.01
CA LEU A 40 -10.05 -1.74 1.10
C LEU A 40 -11.07 -2.79 0.62
N ALA A 41 -12.36 -2.67 0.93
CA ALA A 41 -13.39 -3.54 0.39
C ALA A 41 -13.46 -3.43 -1.15
N ASN A 42 -13.65 -4.57 -1.82
CA ASN A 42 -13.73 -4.68 -3.27
C ASN A 42 -15.08 -5.31 -3.71
N PRO A 43 -15.65 -4.84 -4.83
CA PRO A 43 -15.20 -3.77 -5.75
C PRO A 43 -15.49 -2.35 -5.24
N GLU A 44 -16.39 -2.18 -4.29
CA GLU A 44 -16.76 -0.89 -3.71
C GLU A 44 -16.20 -0.76 -2.30
N PRO A 45 -15.56 0.39 -1.95
CA PRO A 45 -14.98 0.60 -0.63
C PRO A 45 -16.03 0.85 0.45
N GLU A 46 -15.63 0.75 1.70
CA GLU A 46 -16.46 1.05 2.87
C GLU A 46 -16.98 2.49 2.86
N ILE A 47 -16.21 3.41 2.29
CA ILE A 47 -16.60 4.78 1.96
C ILE A 47 -15.88 5.22 0.69
N ARG A 48 -16.56 5.96 -0.18
CA ARG A 48 -15.94 6.50 -1.39
C ARG A 48 -15.08 7.71 -1.05
N PRO A 49 -13.90 7.87 -1.69
CA PRO A 49 -12.98 8.99 -1.42
C PRO A 49 -13.61 10.38 -1.56
N GLU A 50 -14.47 10.60 -2.56
CA GLU A 50 -15.15 11.89 -2.74
C GLU A 50 -16.06 12.24 -1.57
N LEU A 51 -16.73 11.25 -0.99
CA LEU A 51 -17.58 11.46 0.20
C LEU A 51 -16.72 11.70 1.45
N ALA A 52 -15.65 10.92 1.61
CA ALA A 52 -14.72 11.09 2.74
C ALA A 52 -14.08 12.48 2.74
N LYS A 53 -13.55 12.92 1.59
CA LYS A 53 -12.95 14.25 1.43
C LYS A 53 -13.93 15.39 1.59
N ALA A 54 -15.19 15.21 1.22
CA ALA A 54 -16.24 16.23 1.40
C ALA A 54 -16.51 16.54 2.88
N VAL A 55 -16.44 15.53 3.76
CA VAL A 55 -16.70 15.70 5.20
C VAL A 55 -15.45 15.84 6.04
N ARG A 56 -14.32 15.28 5.57
CA ARG A 56 -12.99 15.32 6.24
C ARG A 56 -11.91 15.63 5.19
N PRO A 57 -11.78 16.88 4.75
CA PRO A 57 -10.77 17.28 3.77
C PRO A 57 -9.34 17.07 4.29
N ASP A 58 -9.16 16.96 5.59
CA ASP A 58 -7.89 16.67 6.27
C ASP A 58 -7.49 15.19 6.26
N CYS A 59 -8.38 14.28 5.82
CA CYS A 59 -8.09 12.84 5.84
C CYS A 59 -7.11 12.42 4.74
N ILE A 60 -6.35 11.37 5.05
CA ILE A 60 -5.62 10.57 4.06
C ILE A 60 -6.49 9.35 3.77
N ILE A 61 -6.78 9.09 2.49
CA ILE A 61 -7.60 7.95 2.09
C ILE A 61 -6.94 7.11 1.03
N ALA A 62 -7.03 5.78 1.18
CA ALA A 62 -6.62 4.78 0.20
C ALA A 62 -7.72 3.75 -0.01
N THR A 63 -7.82 3.23 -1.22
CA THR A 63 -8.76 2.18 -1.62
C THR A 63 -8.07 1.14 -2.50
N GLY A 64 -8.75 0.04 -2.81
CA GLY A 64 -8.28 -0.94 -3.79
C GLY A 64 -8.51 -0.53 -5.25
N ARG A 65 -9.20 0.58 -5.51
CA ARG A 65 -9.60 1.00 -6.86
C ARG A 65 -8.48 1.74 -7.58
N SER A 66 -8.35 1.48 -8.88
CA SER A 66 -7.36 2.13 -9.76
C SER A 66 -7.75 3.55 -10.19
N ASP A 67 -9.02 3.92 -10.06
CA ASP A 67 -9.54 5.22 -10.44
C ASP A 67 -9.42 6.29 -9.33
N TYR A 68 -8.91 5.91 -8.16
CA TYR A 68 -8.63 6.82 -7.03
C TYR A 68 -7.14 6.90 -6.71
N PRO A 69 -6.68 8.00 -6.08
CA PRO A 69 -5.33 8.10 -5.52
C PRO A 69 -5.05 7.01 -4.47
N ASN A 70 -3.77 6.70 -4.25
CA ASN A 70 -3.33 5.73 -3.25
C ASN A 70 -3.95 4.33 -3.45
N GLN A 71 -3.91 3.79 -4.66
CA GLN A 71 -4.38 2.44 -4.90
C GLN A 71 -3.56 1.42 -4.11
N VAL A 72 -4.21 0.67 -3.22
CA VAL A 72 -3.63 -0.48 -2.52
C VAL A 72 -3.94 -1.73 -3.33
N ASN A 73 -2.89 -2.30 -3.94
CA ASN A 73 -3.02 -3.47 -4.80
C ASN A 73 -1.94 -4.50 -4.44
N ASN A 74 -2.32 -5.76 -4.31
CA ASN A 74 -1.40 -6.87 -4.02
C ASN A 74 -0.26 -6.98 -5.05
N VAL A 75 -0.47 -6.52 -6.28
CA VAL A 75 0.55 -6.54 -7.35
C VAL A 75 1.79 -5.72 -7.03
N LEU A 76 1.72 -4.77 -6.10
CA LEU A 76 2.89 -4.02 -5.63
C LEU A 76 3.93 -4.91 -4.94
N CYS A 77 3.48 -5.99 -4.34
CA CYS A 77 4.31 -6.92 -3.56
C CYS A 77 4.37 -8.30 -4.20
N PHE A 78 3.23 -8.84 -4.60
CA PHE A 78 3.01 -10.24 -4.92
C PHE A 78 4.02 -10.82 -5.93
N PRO A 79 4.26 -10.25 -7.13
CA PRO A 79 5.20 -10.89 -8.07
C PRO A 79 6.63 -10.84 -7.56
N TYR A 80 7.00 -9.77 -6.90
CA TYR A 80 8.40 -9.45 -6.58
C TYR A 80 8.90 -10.13 -5.32
N ILE A 81 8.03 -10.36 -4.31
CA ILE A 81 8.38 -11.14 -3.13
C ILE A 81 8.65 -12.60 -3.51
N PHE A 82 7.87 -13.16 -4.43
CA PHE A 82 8.13 -14.51 -4.95
C PHE A 82 9.36 -14.53 -5.85
N ARG A 83 9.59 -13.49 -6.66
CA ARG A 83 10.81 -13.40 -7.47
C ARG A 83 12.05 -13.46 -6.58
N GLY A 84 12.13 -12.63 -5.56
CA GLY A 84 13.27 -12.63 -4.63
C GLY A 84 13.43 -13.97 -3.88
N ALA A 85 12.33 -14.56 -3.43
CA ALA A 85 12.36 -15.86 -2.77
C ALA A 85 12.84 -16.98 -3.70
N LEU A 86 12.38 -17.02 -4.94
CA LEU A 86 12.77 -18.04 -5.92
C LEU A 86 14.21 -17.84 -6.39
N ASP A 87 14.68 -16.62 -6.55
CA ASP A 87 16.03 -16.32 -7.00
C ASP A 87 17.12 -16.90 -6.07
N CYS A 88 16.89 -16.89 -4.76
CA CYS A 88 17.79 -17.48 -3.77
C CYS A 88 17.36 -18.87 -3.27
N GLY A 89 16.31 -19.45 -3.85
CA GLY A 89 15.77 -20.75 -3.44
C GLY A 89 15.30 -20.78 -1.99
N ALA A 90 14.62 -19.72 -1.53
CA ALA A 90 14.11 -19.67 -0.16
C ALA A 90 13.11 -20.81 0.11
N THR A 91 13.27 -21.46 1.25
CA THR A 91 12.41 -22.59 1.66
C THR A 91 11.06 -22.16 2.24
N LYS A 92 10.96 -20.89 2.62
CA LYS A 92 9.72 -20.24 3.12
C LYS A 92 9.81 -18.73 2.98
N ILE A 93 8.65 -18.06 3.05
CA ILE A 93 8.57 -16.61 3.16
C ILE A 93 8.56 -16.23 4.65
N THR A 94 9.62 -15.58 5.11
CA THR A 94 9.75 -15.14 6.51
C THR A 94 9.14 -13.77 6.74
N GLU A 95 8.92 -13.40 8.02
CA GLU A 95 8.46 -12.05 8.37
C GLU A 95 9.49 -10.98 7.95
N SER A 96 10.78 -11.26 8.05
CA SER A 96 11.82 -10.33 7.60
C SER A 96 11.77 -10.07 6.09
N MET A 97 11.45 -11.09 5.27
CA MET A 97 11.23 -10.94 3.83
C MET A 97 10.02 -10.07 3.52
N LYS A 98 8.91 -10.23 4.24
CA LYS A 98 7.72 -9.37 4.12
C LYS A 98 8.03 -7.93 4.50
N LEU A 99 8.75 -7.72 5.60
CA LEU A 99 9.16 -6.39 6.05
C LEU A 99 10.14 -5.72 5.08
N ALA A 100 11.04 -6.47 4.46
CA ALA A 100 11.91 -5.96 3.39
C ALA A 100 11.08 -5.43 2.22
N CYS A 101 10.08 -6.19 1.77
CA CYS A 101 9.15 -5.75 0.73
C CYS A 101 8.43 -4.44 1.12
N VAL A 102 7.86 -4.37 2.32
CA VAL A 102 7.15 -3.18 2.82
C VAL A 102 8.06 -1.96 2.85
N ARG A 103 9.30 -2.10 3.33
CA ARG A 103 10.28 -1.01 3.41
C ARG A 103 10.65 -0.47 2.03
N GLU A 104 10.87 -1.35 1.05
CA GLU A 104 11.21 -0.93 -0.32
C GLU A 104 10.03 -0.23 -1.00
N ILE A 105 8.80 -0.70 -0.84
CA ILE A 105 7.61 -0.02 -1.35
C ILE A 105 7.49 1.38 -0.73
N ALA A 106 7.65 1.51 0.58
CA ALA A 106 7.58 2.79 1.28
C ALA A 106 8.72 3.74 0.87
N ALA A 107 9.93 3.23 0.69
CA ALA A 107 11.07 4.02 0.24
C ALA A 107 10.89 4.52 -1.20
N LEU A 108 10.36 3.67 -2.07
CA LEU A 108 10.13 4.00 -3.48
C LEU A 108 9.10 5.13 -3.64
N ALA A 109 8.05 5.16 -2.81
CA ALA A 109 7.05 6.22 -2.82
C ALA A 109 7.65 7.63 -2.57
N LYS A 110 8.79 7.70 -1.89
CA LYS A 110 9.49 8.95 -1.55
C LYS A 110 10.52 9.38 -2.59
N GLN A 111 10.79 8.54 -3.60
CA GLN A 111 11.72 8.86 -4.67
C GLN A 111 11.00 9.54 -5.84
N ASP A 112 11.70 10.42 -6.55
CA ASP A 112 11.18 11.03 -7.75
C ASP A 112 10.83 9.97 -8.79
N VAL A 113 9.68 10.14 -9.40
CA VAL A 113 9.16 9.23 -10.42
C VAL A 113 9.86 9.54 -11.74
N SER A 114 10.32 8.50 -12.46
CA SER A 114 10.92 8.67 -13.78
C SER A 114 9.89 9.16 -14.81
N ASP A 115 10.37 9.83 -15.87
CA ASP A 115 9.51 10.31 -16.95
C ASP A 115 8.70 9.19 -17.61
N GLU A 116 9.25 7.96 -17.67
CA GLU A 116 8.55 6.77 -18.20
C GLU A 116 7.33 6.39 -17.35
N VAL A 117 7.48 6.40 -16.03
CA VAL A 117 6.39 6.12 -15.09
C VAL A 117 5.38 7.26 -15.09
N ALA A 118 5.84 8.51 -15.11
CA ALA A 118 4.98 9.69 -15.19
C ALA A 118 4.14 9.69 -16.48
N ALA A 119 4.73 9.32 -17.62
CA ALA A 119 4.04 9.21 -18.91
C ALA A 119 2.93 8.14 -18.88
N ALA A 120 3.16 7.00 -18.23
CA ALA A 120 2.18 5.93 -18.09
C ALA A 120 0.93 6.35 -17.29
N TYR A 121 1.05 7.36 -16.44
CA TYR A 121 -0.04 7.89 -15.60
C TYR A 121 -0.60 9.24 -16.07
N GLN A 122 -0.40 9.61 -17.33
CA GLN A 122 -1.05 10.74 -18.01
C GLN A 122 -0.90 12.09 -17.30
N GLY A 123 0.30 12.41 -16.81
CA GLY A 123 0.60 13.72 -16.24
C GLY A 123 0.02 13.97 -14.84
N LYS A 124 -0.40 12.94 -14.12
CA LYS A 124 -0.67 13.06 -12.68
C LYS A 124 0.62 13.36 -11.95
N GLU A 125 0.61 14.34 -11.07
CA GLU A 125 1.75 14.59 -10.18
C GLU A 125 1.95 13.37 -9.25
N LEU A 126 3.01 12.60 -9.49
CA LEU A 126 3.38 11.44 -8.69
C LEU A 126 4.49 11.85 -7.69
N THR A 127 4.17 12.82 -6.84
CA THR A 127 5.05 13.33 -5.78
C THR A 127 4.56 12.87 -4.43
N PHE A 128 5.45 12.40 -3.57
CA PHE A 128 5.10 11.93 -2.23
C PHE A 128 4.28 12.96 -1.45
N GLY A 129 3.13 12.53 -0.97
CA GLY A 129 2.17 13.38 -0.27
C GLY A 129 0.87 12.63 0.01
N PRO A 130 -0.18 13.31 0.52
CA PRO A 130 -1.44 12.68 0.89
C PRO A 130 -2.13 11.88 -0.21
N ASP A 131 -1.91 12.24 -1.46
CA ASP A 131 -2.48 11.57 -2.63
C ASP A 131 -1.51 10.63 -3.35
N TYR A 132 -0.28 10.51 -2.86
CA TYR A 132 0.74 9.58 -3.36
C TYR A 132 1.61 9.07 -2.21
N LEU A 133 1.09 8.12 -1.45
CA LEU A 133 1.77 7.47 -0.32
C LEU A 133 2.37 6.13 -0.70
N ILE A 134 1.92 5.57 -1.80
CA ILE A 134 2.28 4.23 -2.28
C ILE A 134 2.56 4.31 -3.79
N PRO A 135 3.58 3.60 -4.31
CA PRO A 135 3.87 3.57 -5.74
C PRO A 135 2.68 3.03 -6.53
N THR A 136 2.60 3.40 -7.79
CA THR A 136 1.58 2.88 -8.69
C THR A 136 1.90 1.44 -9.11
N PRO A 137 0.88 0.60 -9.42
CA PRO A 137 1.08 -0.81 -9.75
C PRO A 137 1.99 -1.08 -10.95
N PHE A 138 2.09 -0.13 -11.89
CA PHE A 138 2.93 -0.25 -13.09
C PHE A 138 4.29 0.45 -12.97
N ASP A 139 4.71 0.78 -11.74
CA ASP A 139 6.05 1.31 -11.52
C ASP A 139 7.10 0.24 -11.81
N THR A 140 7.86 0.43 -12.88
CA THR A 140 8.87 -0.53 -13.35
C THR A 140 10.03 -0.74 -12.38
N ARG A 141 10.21 0.17 -11.41
CA ARG A 141 11.25 0.09 -10.39
C ARG A 141 10.95 -0.92 -9.29
N LEU A 142 9.69 -1.34 -9.14
CA LEU A 142 9.26 -2.27 -8.06
C LEU A 142 10.07 -3.57 -8.07
N ILE A 143 10.22 -4.21 -9.23
CA ILE A 143 10.97 -5.47 -9.34
C ILE A 143 12.45 -5.28 -8.98
N LEU A 144 13.06 -4.16 -9.38
CA LEU A 144 14.47 -3.87 -9.17
C LEU A 144 14.81 -3.55 -7.71
N ARG A 145 13.81 -3.17 -6.93
CA ARG A 145 13.97 -2.81 -5.52
C ARG A 145 13.55 -3.94 -4.59
N ILE A 146 12.39 -4.53 -4.85
CA ILE A 146 11.79 -5.51 -3.93
C ILE A 146 12.48 -6.87 -4.03
N ALA A 147 12.69 -7.40 -5.23
CA ALA A 147 13.24 -8.74 -5.39
C ALA A 147 14.64 -8.90 -4.74
N PRO A 148 15.61 -7.98 -4.94
CA PRO A 148 16.91 -8.05 -4.27
C PRO A 148 16.81 -7.95 -2.75
N ALA A 149 16.00 -7.03 -2.24
CA ALA A 149 15.83 -6.85 -0.79
C ALA A 149 15.22 -8.08 -0.11
N VAL A 150 14.26 -8.72 -0.77
CA VAL A 150 13.65 -9.96 -0.29
C VAL A 150 14.64 -11.12 -0.31
N ALA A 151 15.44 -11.26 -1.38
CA ALA A 151 16.48 -12.29 -1.46
C ALA A 151 17.53 -12.11 -0.37
N GLN A 152 17.97 -10.89 -0.10
CA GLN A 152 18.89 -10.59 0.99
C GLN A 152 18.29 -10.94 2.36
N ALA A 153 17.05 -10.57 2.61
CA ALA A 153 16.38 -10.92 3.87
C ALA A 153 16.20 -12.43 4.04
N ALA A 154 16.03 -13.19 2.94
CA ALA A 154 16.00 -14.64 2.98
C ALA A 154 17.36 -15.24 3.35
N GLU A 155 18.45 -14.70 2.81
CA GLU A 155 19.83 -15.12 3.17
C GLU A 155 20.13 -14.83 4.63
N GLU A 156 19.87 -13.60 5.09
CA GLU A 156 20.08 -13.18 6.48
C GLU A 156 19.24 -13.99 7.50
N SER A 157 18.05 -14.44 7.11
CA SER A 157 17.21 -15.30 7.95
C SER A 157 17.50 -16.80 7.81
N GLY A 158 18.52 -17.18 7.04
CA GLY A 158 19.00 -18.56 6.91
C GLY A 158 18.07 -19.49 6.13
N VAL A 159 17.17 -18.95 5.30
CA VAL A 159 16.21 -19.74 4.51
C VAL A 159 16.58 -19.85 3.03
N ALA A 160 17.59 -19.12 2.57
CA ALA A 160 18.13 -19.25 1.23
C ALA A 160 18.91 -20.57 1.07
N THR A 161 18.77 -21.23 -0.09
CA THR A 161 19.45 -22.50 -0.39
C THR A 161 20.50 -22.39 -1.50
N ARG A 162 20.59 -21.21 -2.12
CA ARG A 162 21.59 -20.91 -3.16
C ARG A 162 21.97 -19.43 -3.12
N PRO A 163 23.12 -19.06 -3.71
CA PRO A 163 23.58 -17.68 -3.73
C PRO A 163 22.56 -16.74 -4.40
N ILE A 164 22.51 -15.51 -3.91
CA ILE A 164 21.71 -14.44 -4.53
C ILE A 164 22.32 -14.11 -5.90
N PRO A 165 21.54 -14.05 -6.99
CA PRO A 165 22.03 -13.64 -8.29
C PRO A 165 22.48 -12.17 -8.29
N ALA A 166 23.32 -11.78 -9.22
CA ALA A 166 23.59 -10.38 -9.52
C ALA A 166 22.31 -9.77 -10.15
N TYR A 167 21.76 -8.73 -9.54
CA TYR A 167 20.62 -7.99 -10.04
C TYR A 167 21.04 -6.78 -10.88
#